data_923e5485eee61e8cf06c97fd61138d57
#
_entry.id   923e5485eee61e8cf06c97fd61138d57
#
_cell.length_a   1.000
_cell.length_b   1.000
_cell.length_c   1.000
_cell.angle_alpha   90.00
_cell.angle_beta   90.00
_cell.angle_gamma   90.00
#
_symmetry.space_group_name_H-M   'P 1'
#
loop_
_entity.id
_entity.type
_entity.pdbx_description
1 polymer ?
#
loop_
_entity_poly.entity_id
_entity_poly.type
_entity_poly.pdbx_seq_one_letter_code
_entity_poly.pdbx_strand_id
1 'polypeptide(L)'
;LSENRLELIGGVVFRPFHDPSKWDEVLDASVRTCKALKAHGARHLVLIDSISPRRAPTAGRADAAEQMDTAEWTAFRDRIAHVAKMGSEDYGLTVGIHAHAAGFIDFEPELERLLNEVPEETLKICFDTGHHSYAGFDPVPFMRRHIGRISYMHFKDIDPVVKADVIANG
;
A
#
# COMPACT_ATOMS: atom_id res chain seq x y z
N LEU A 1 24.55 6.64 -7.27
CA LEU A 1 23.93 5.53 -8.03
C LEU A 1 24.76 5.22 -9.27
N SER A 2 25.06 6.21 -10.11
CA SER A 2 25.81 6.03 -11.38
C SER A 2 27.22 5.45 -11.18
N GLU A 3 27.94 5.85 -10.14
CA GLU A 3 29.27 5.32 -9.81
C GLU A 3 29.26 3.81 -9.54
N ASN A 4 28.17 3.29 -8.99
CA ASN A 4 27.98 1.87 -8.68
C ASN A 4 27.18 1.11 -9.74
N ARG A 5 26.89 1.73 -10.89
CA ARG A 5 26.04 1.16 -11.96
C ARG A 5 24.67 0.69 -11.45
N LEU A 6 24.08 1.43 -10.50
CA LEU A 6 22.75 1.17 -9.95
C LEU A 6 21.74 2.12 -10.57
N GLU A 7 20.56 1.60 -10.86
CA GLU A 7 19.41 2.36 -11.34
C GLU A 7 18.34 2.40 -10.25
N LEU A 8 17.74 3.59 -10.01
CA LEU A 8 16.61 3.73 -9.12
C LEU A 8 15.33 3.36 -9.88
N ILE A 9 14.65 2.32 -9.48
CA ILE A 9 13.44 1.84 -10.15
C ILE A 9 12.14 2.37 -9.52
N GLY A 10 12.14 2.67 -8.22
CA GLY A 10 10.95 3.13 -7.50
C GLY A 10 11.27 3.66 -6.12
N GLY A 11 10.27 4.19 -5.47
CA GLY A 11 10.34 4.66 -4.08
C GLY A 11 9.00 4.48 -3.36
N VAL A 12 9.02 4.68 -2.05
CA VAL A 12 7.89 4.39 -1.16
C VAL A 12 7.49 5.63 -0.37
N VAL A 13 6.19 5.86 -0.26
CA VAL A 13 5.58 6.76 0.73
C VAL A 13 4.86 5.88 1.76
N PHE A 14 5.53 5.61 2.88
CA PHE A 14 5.00 4.89 4.02
C PHE A 14 4.62 5.93 5.09
N ARG A 15 3.36 6.35 5.09
CA ARG A 15 2.85 7.47 5.91
C ARG A 15 1.42 7.17 6.38
N PRO A 16 0.97 7.83 7.46
CA PRO A 16 -0.37 7.61 8.04
C PRO A 16 -1.47 8.27 7.19
N PHE A 17 -1.79 7.70 6.04
CA PHE A 17 -2.90 8.15 5.19
C PHE A 17 -4.24 8.10 5.94
N HIS A 18 -4.38 7.20 6.92
CA HIS A 18 -5.56 7.08 7.76
C HIS A 18 -5.76 8.27 8.72
N ASP A 19 -4.72 9.00 9.08
CA ASP A 19 -4.80 10.10 10.05
C ASP A 19 -4.98 11.46 9.34
N PRO A 20 -6.17 12.09 9.41
CA PRO A 20 -6.40 13.39 8.78
C PRO A 20 -5.53 14.51 9.37
N SER A 21 -5.09 14.41 10.63
CA SER A 21 -4.23 15.41 11.26
C SER A 21 -2.80 15.42 10.68
N LYS A 22 -2.43 14.36 9.97
CA LYS A 22 -1.12 14.17 9.34
C LYS A 22 -1.11 14.46 7.83
N TRP A 23 -2.22 14.96 7.30
CA TRP A 23 -2.35 15.13 5.86
C TRP A 23 -1.26 15.99 5.23
N ASP A 24 -0.92 17.12 5.83
CA ASP A 24 0.13 18.01 5.31
C ASP A 24 1.51 17.30 5.29
N GLU A 25 1.81 16.52 6.31
CA GLU A 25 3.04 15.72 6.38
C GLU A 25 3.06 14.63 5.27
N VAL A 26 1.93 13.95 5.08
CA VAL A 26 1.76 12.92 4.02
C VAL A 26 1.98 13.54 2.65
N LEU A 27 1.32 14.68 2.38
CA LEU A 27 1.40 15.36 1.11
C LEU A 27 2.82 15.86 0.81
N ASP A 28 3.46 16.52 1.78
CA ASP A 28 4.83 17.02 1.62
C ASP A 28 5.83 15.86 1.37
N ALA A 29 5.72 14.76 2.13
CA ALA A 29 6.54 13.57 1.89
C ALA A 29 6.31 12.99 0.50
N SER A 30 5.06 12.95 0.04
CA SER A 30 4.70 12.44 -1.29
C SER A 30 5.30 13.31 -2.41
N VAL A 31 5.16 14.63 -2.30
CA VAL A 31 5.76 15.58 -3.26
C VAL A 31 7.28 15.44 -3.33
N ARG A 32 7.96 15.37 -2.17
CA ARG A 32 9.43 15.18 -2.14
C ARG A 32 9.84 13.87 -2.79
N THR A 33 9.12 12.77 -2.50
CA THR A 33 9.41 11.47 -3.08
C THR A 33 9.20 11.49 -4.59
N CYS A 34 8.08 12.03 -5.08
CA CYS A 34 7.80 12.15 -6.51
C CYS A 34 8.88 12.98 -7.24
N LYS A 35 9.29 14.12 -6.68
CA LYS A 35 10.38 14.94 -7.23
C LYS A 35 11.71 14.17 -7.32
N ALA A 36 12.07 13.44 -6.27
CA ALA A 36 13.28 12.64 -6.25
C ALA A 36 13.23 11.50 -7.30
N LEU A 37 12.10 10.79 -7.39
CA LEU A 37 11.92 9.72 -8.38
C LEU A 37 12.04 10.26 -9.80
N LYS A 38 11.34 11.35 -10.12
CA LYS A 38 11.40 11.98 -11.44
C LYS A 38 12.82 12.46 -11.78
N ALA A 39 13.53 13.05 -10.83
CA ALA A 39 14.91 13.53 -11.03
C ALA A 39 15.91 12.40 -11.32
N HIS A 40 15.64 11.20 -10.83
CA HIS A 40 16.48 10.01 -11.03
C HIS A 40 15.95 9.04 -12.11
N GLY A 41 14.88 9.40 -12.84
CA GLY A 41 14.34 8.59 -13.91
C GLY A 41 13.58 7.34 -13.44
N ALA A 42 13.28 7.24 -12.14
CA ALA A 42 12.50 6.15 -11.58
C ALA A 42 11.03 6.24 -12.00
N ARG A 43 10.36 5.09 -12.12
CA ARG A 43 9.02 5.01 -12.71
C ARG A 43 7.93 4.63 -11.73
N HIS A 44 8.28 4.05 -10.57
CA HIS A 44 7.29 3.49 -9.64
C HIS A 44 7.26 4.24 -8.32
N LEU A 45 6.05 4.62 -7.91
CA LEU A 45 5.75 5.11 -6.57
C LEU A 45 4.85 4.10 -5.86
N VAL A 46 5.27 3.64 -4.69
CA VAL A 46 4.49 2.74 -3.85
C VAL A 46 3.89 3.53 -2.68
N LEU A 47 2.58 3.49 -2.53
CA LEU A 47 1.87 4.07 -1.39
C LEU A 47 1.57 2.97 -0.37
N ILE A 48 1.88 3.24 0.88
CA ILE A 48 1.61 2.34 2.00
C ILE A 48 0.98 3.17 3.13
N ASP A 49 -0.21 2.77 3.58
CA ASP A 49 -0.75 3.29 4.83
C ASP A 49 0.06 2.73 6.00
N SER A 50 0.60 3.60 6.84
CA SER A 50 1.48 3.18 7.92
C SER A 50 0.72 2.46 9.03
N ILE A 51 1.47 1.77 9.89
CA ILE A 51 0.94 1.08 11.06
C ILE A 51 0.07 2.02 11.89
N SER A 52 -1.17 1.63 12.13
CA SER A 52 -2.11 2.34 12.98
C SER A 52 -2.19 1.69 14.37
N PRO A 53 -2.13 2.47 15.47
CA PRO A 53 -2.39 1.93 16.80
C PRO A 53 -3.76 1.24 16.96
N ARG A 54 -4.74 1.62 16.14
CA ARG A 54 -6.08 0.97 16.09
C ARG A 54 -6.02 -0.43 15.47
N ARG A 55 -5.05 -0.69 14.59
CA ARG A 55 -4.95 -1.92 13.80
C ARG A 55 -3.84 -2.84 14.27
N ALA A 56 -2.78 -2.30 14.87
CA ALA A 56 -1.62 -3.07 15.32
C ALA A 56 -1.98 -4.27 16.21
N PRO A 57 -2.92 -4.16 17.20
CA PRO A 57 -3.28 -5.30 18.04
C PRO A 57 -3.96 -6.45 17.31
N THR A 58 -4.46 -6.22 16.10
CA THR A 58 -5.24 -7.18 15.30
C THR A 58 -4.59 -7.52 13.96
N ALA A 59 -3.30 -7.18 13.78
CA ALA A 59 -2.55 -7.52 12.58
C ALA A 59 -2.66 -9.03 12.26
N GLY A 60 -2.97 -9.37 11.01
CA GLY A 60 -3.18 -10.76 10.57
C GLY A 60 -4.51 -11.40 11.02
N ARG A 61 -5.41 -10.66 11.71
CA ARG A 61 -6.70 -11.13 12.22
C ARG A 61 -7.84 -10.28 11.67
N ALA A 62 -8.30 -10.61 10.46
CA ALA A 62 -9.32 -9.84 9.74
C ALA A 62 -10.68 -9.76 10.48
N ASP A 63 -11.04 -10.81 11.20
CA ASP A 63 -12.28 -10.93 11.97
C ASP A 63 -12.32 -10.02 13.21
N ALA A 64 -11.17 -9.68 13.76
CA ALA A 64 -11.02 -8.82 14.94
C ALA A 64 -10.63 -7.37 14.59
N ALA A 65 -10.30 -7.10 13.33
CA ALA A 65 -9.75 -5.82 12.92
C ALA A 65 -10.80 -4.71 12.92
N GLU A 66 -10.46 -3.58 13.55
CA GLU A 66 -11.31 -2.39 13.54
C GLU A 66 -11.48 -1.86 12.12
N GLN A 67 -12.69 -1.54 11.74
CA GLN A 67 -13.05 -1.02 10.44
C GLN A 67 -13.27 0.49 10.50
N MET A 68 -12.94 1.20 9.44
CA MET A 68 -13.33 2.60 9.26
C MET A 68 -14.84 2.69 9.02
N ASP A 69 -15.47 3.71 9.60
CA ASP A 69 -16.80 4.08 9.17
C ASP A 69 -16.80 4.64 7.72
N THR A 70 -17.99 4.91 7.18
CA THR A 70 -18.13 5.38 5.79
C THR A 70 -17.45 6.74 5.55
N ALA A 71 -17.49 7.65 6.52
CA ALA A 71 -16.90 8.98 6.37
C ALA A 71 -15.36 8.91 6.47
N GLU A 72 -14.84 8.16 7.44
CA GLU A 72 -13.42 7.88 7.60
C GLU A 72 -12.84 7.23 6.33
N TRP A 73 -13.52 6.17 5.84
CA TRP A 73 -13.09 5.48 4.63
C TRP A 73 -13.07 6.40 3.40
N THR A 74 -14.12 7.18 3.20
CA THR A 74 -14.19 8.12 2.08
C THR A 74 -13.04 9.10 2.10
N ALA A 75 -12.78 9.73 3.24
CA ALA A 75 -11.68 10.66 3.39
C ALA A 75 -10.29 9.99 3.23
N PHE A 76 -10.13 8.78 3.72
CA PHE A 76 -8.91 7.98 3.58
C PHE A 76 -8.64 7.61 2.11
N ARG A 77 -9.65 7.05 1.42
CA ARG A 77 -9.58 6.75 0.00
C ARG A 77 -9.24 7.99 -0.83
N ASP A 78 -9.87 9.13 -0.54
CA ASP A 78 -9.65 10.37 -1.30
C ASP A 78 -8.23 10.89 -1.13
N ARG A 79 -7.60 10.73 0.05
CA ARG A 79 -6.20 11.07 0.26
C ARG A 79 -5.26 10.18 -0.55
N ILE A 80 -5.51 8.86 -0.61
CA ILE A 80 -4.75 7.93 -1.46
C ILE A 80 -4.92 8.30 -2.93
N ALA A 81 -6.15 8.50 -3.40
CA ALA A 81 -6.46 8.85 -4.78
C ALA A 81 -5.81 10.19 -5.18
N HIS A 82 -5.79 11.19 -4.29
CA HIS A 82 -5.14 12.48 -4.52
C HIS A 82 -3.64 12.31 -4.78
N VAL A 83 -2.93 11.58 -3.92
CA VAL A 83 -1.49 11.35 -4.10
C VAL A 83 -1.20 10.49 -5.33
N ALA A 84 -2.05 9.49 -5.60
CA ALA A 84 -1.91 8.66 -6.79
C ALA A 84 -2.06 9.47 -8.07
N LYS A 85 -3.08 10.33 -8.14
CA LYS A 85 -3.33 11.23 -9.28
C LYS A 85 -2.18 12.23 -9.46
N MET A 86 -1.73 12.88 -8.40
CA MET A 86 -0.57 13.76 -8.43
C MET A 86 0.67 13.04 -8.96
N GLY A 87 0.97 11.84 -8.45
CA GLY A 87 2.12 11.04 -8.87
C GLY A 87 2.07 10.70 -10.36
N SER A 88 0.90 10.33 -10.88
CA SER A 88 0.73 9.95 -12.29
C SER A 88 0.69 11.17 -13.22
N GLU A 89 -0.12 12.19 -12.92
CA GLU A 89 -0.35 13.33 -13.83
C GLU A 89 0.81 14.34 -13.81
N ASP A 90 1.34 14.71 -12.61
CA ASP A 90 2.34 15.76 -12.50
C ASP A 90 3.77 15.24 -12.65
N TYR A 91 3.98 13.97 -12.29
CA TYR A 91 5.32 13.38 -12.26
C TYR A 91 5.53 12.23 -13.26
N GLY A 92 4.47 11.71 -13.87
CA GLY A 92 4.54 10.63 -14.86
C GLY A 92 4.90 9.29 -14.25
N LEU A 93 4.58 9.07 -12.96
CA LEU A 93 4.89 7.85 -12.24
C LEU A 93 3.74 6.84 -12.36
N THR A 94 4.07 5.56 -12.35
CA THR A 94 3.11 4.49 -12.10
C THR A 94 2.96 4.35 -10.59
N VAL A 95 1.76 4.62 -10.06
CA VAL A 95 1.50 4.62 -8.63
C VAL A 95 0.77 3.34 -8.24
N GLY A 96 1.33 2.60 -7.28
CA GLY A 96 0.74 1.35 -6.78
C GLY A 96 0.48 1.41 -5.28
N ILE A 97 -0.70 0.93 -4.86
CA ILE A 97 -1.00 0.69 -3.44
C ILE A 97 -0.43 -0.64 -2.99
N HIS A 98 0.17 -0.66 -1.82
CA HIS A 98 0.69 -1.85 -1.17
C HIS A 98 -0.09 -2.09 0.13
N ALA A 99 -0.77 -3.23 0.20
CA ALA A 99 -1.40 -3.69 1.42
C ALA A 99 -0.33 -4.05 2.46
N HIS A 100 -0.47 -3.54 3.68
CA HIS A 100 0.54 -3.70 4.72
C HIS A 100 -0.11 -4.02 6.07
N ALA A 101 0.46 -4.98 6.79
CA ALA A 101 -0.02 -5.40 8.10
C ALA A 101 -0.18 -4.20 9.05
N ALA A 102 -1.30 -4.17 9.75
CA ALA A 102 -1.69 -3.13 10.69
C ALA A 102 -1.96 -1.73 10.09
N GLY A 103 -2.01 -1.58 8.77
CA GLY A 103 -2.62 -0.43 8.09
C GLY A 103 -4.12 -0.62 7.88
N PHE A 104 -4.80 0.34 7.29
CA PHE A 104 -6.22 0.22 6.91
C PHE A 104 -6.43 -0.33 5.49
N ILE A 105 -5.35 -0.64 4.79
CA ILE A 105 -5.32 -1.55 3.64
C ILE A 105 -4.38 -2.69 4.03
N ASP A 106 -4.90 -3.66 4.77
CA ASP A 106 -4.20 -4.86 5.25
C ASP A 106 -4.82 -6.11 4.60
N PHE A 107 -6.14 -6.20 4.65
CA PHE A 107 -6.88 -7.39 4.22
C PHE A 107 -7.41 -7.28 2.79
N GLU A 108 -7.58 -8.44 2.13
CA GLU A 108 -8.07 -8.51 0.75
C GLU A 108 -9.38 -7.73 0.52
N PRO A 109 -10.42 -7.80 1.39
CA PRO A 109 -11.64 -7.03 1.17
C PRO A 109 -11.45 -5.51 1.19
N GLU A 110 -10.50 -5.00 1.98
CA GLU A 110 -10.17 -3.57 2.05
C GLU A 110 -9.47 -3.13 0.76
N LEU A 111 -8.52 -3.94 0.29
CA LEU A 111 -7.83 -3.70 -0.98
C LEU A 111 -8.82 -3.75 -2.14
N GLU A 112 -9.68 -4.78 -2.22
CA GLU A 112 -10.72 -4.89 -3.25
C GLU A 112 -11.66 -3.67 -3.24
N ARG A 113 -12.08 -3.21 -2.06
CA ARG A 113 -12.91 -2.01 -1.93
C ARG A 113 -12.21 -0.79 -2.51
N LEU A 114 -10.95 -0.55 -2.16
CA LEU A 114 -10.18 0.57 -2.70
C LEU A 114 -10.04 0.49 -4.22
N LEU A 115 -9.75 -0.70 -4.74
CA LEU A 115 -9.60 -0.93 -6.18
C LEU A 115 -10.89 -0.74 -6.96
N ASN A 116 -12.04 -1.01 -6.35
CA ASN A 116 -13.35 -0.77 -6.97
C ASN A 116 -13.74 0.71 -6.97
N GLU A 117 -13.24 1.49 -6.00
CA GLU A 117 -13.59 2.90 -5.84
C GLU A 117 -12.59 3.87 -6.50
N VAL A 118 -11.36 3.42 -6.81
CA VAL A 118 -10.33 4.24 -7.48
C VAL A 118 -10.00 3.64 -8.85
N PRO A 119 -10.08 4.44 -9.94
CA PRO A 119 -9.83 3.96 -11.30
C PRO A 119 -8.44 3.32 -11.49
N GLU A 120 -8.36 2.30 -12.35
CA GLU A 120 -7.13 1.57 -12.60
C GLU A 120 -6.02 2.44 -13.21
N GLU A 121 -6.37 3.40 -14.04
CA GLU A 121 -5.45 4.37 -14.63
C GLU A 121 -4.82 5.31 -13.60
N THR A 122 -5.49 5.51 -12.46
CA THR A 122 -5.00 6.35 -11.36
C THR A 122 -4.17 5.55 -10.37
N LEU A 123 -4.62 4.34 -10.00
CA LEU A 123 -4.01 3.54 -8.95
C LEU A 123 -3.84 2.08 -9.39
N LYS A 124 -2.61 1.65 -9.49
CA LYS A 124 -2.21 0.26 -9.70
C LYS A 124 -2.00 -0.46 -8.37
N ILE A 125 -1.49 -1.68 -8.44
CA ILE A 125 -1.17 -2.50 -7.26
C ILE A 125 0.33 -2.73 -7.21
N CYS A 126 0.93 -2.46 -6.05
CA CYS A 126 2.19 -3.07 -5.63
C CYS A 126 1.84 -4.30 -4.80
N PHE A 127 1.83 -5.47 -5.41
CA PHE A 127 1.37 -6.70 -4.75
C PHE A 127 2.49 -7.33 -3.92
N ASP A 128 2.23 -7.58 -2.64
CA ASP A 128 3.16 -8.25 -1.72
C ASP A 128 2.60 -9.60 -1.28
N THR A 129 3.22 -10.68 -1.72
CA THR A 129 2.76 -12.05 -1.45
C THR A 129 2.84 -12.41 0.03
N GLY A 130 3.85 -11.90 0.76
CA GLY A 130 4.02 -12.16 2.19
C GLY A 130 2.98 -11.45 3.04
N HIS A 131 2.74 -10.15 2.81
CA HIS A 131 1.68 -9.43 3.53
C HIS A 131 0.31 -10.03 3.27
N HIS A 132 0.01 -10.39 2.02
CA HIS A 132 -1.26 -11.03 1.66
C HIS A 132 -1.46 -12.37 2.37
N SER A 133 -0.42 -13.19 2.43
CA SER A 133 -0.43 -14.46 3.17
C SER A 133 -0.49 -14.26 4.69
N TYR A 134 0.18 -13.21 5.22
CA TYR A 134 0.09 -12.86 6.63
C TYR A 134 -1.32 -12.40 7.01
N ALA A 135 -1.98 -11.67 6.14
CA ALA A 135 -3.38 -11.26 6.29
C ALA A 135 -4.37 -12.45 6.24
N GLY A 136 -3.92 -13.66 5.89
CA GLY A 136 -4.72 -14.88 5.91
C GLY A 136 -5.31 -15.28 4.57
N PHE A 137 -4.88 -14.70 3.47
CA PHE A 137 -5.39 -14.96 2.13
C PHE A 137 -4.37 -15.69 1.25
N ASP A 138 -4.85 -16.51 0.31
CA ASP A 138 -4.00 -17.11 -0.72
C ASP A 138 -3.66 -16.04 -1.77
N PRO A 139 -2.37 -15.72 -2.00
CA PRO A 139 -1.99 -14.70 -2.96
C PRO A 139 -2.27 -15.07 -4.42
N VAL A 140 -2.34 -16.36 -4.75
CA VAL A 140 -2.44 -16.81 -6.14
C VAL A 140 -3.80 -16.46 -6.78
N PRO A 141 -4.96 -16.70 -6.16
CA PRO A 141 -6.24 -16.29 -6.72
C PRO A 141 -6.36 -14.78 -6.89
N PHE A 142 -5.90 -13.99 -5.92
CA PHE A 142 -5.90 -12.52 -6.01
C PHE A 142 -5.03 -12.04 -7.18
N MET A 143 -3.80 -12.53 -7.26
CA MET A 143 -2.88 -12.19 -8.34
C MET A 143 -3.48 -12.51 -9.72
N ARG A 144 -4.13 -13.66 -9.88
CA ARG A 144 -4.78 -14.04 -11.15
C ARG A 144 -5.91 -13.09 -11.54
N ARG A 145 -6.73 -12.64 -10.56
CA ARG A 145 -7.82 -11.70 -10.83
C ARG A 145 -7.32 -10.32 -11.24
N HIS A 146 -6.20 -9.89 -10.67
CA HIS A 146 -5.69 -8.51 -10.79
C HIS A 146 -4.41 -8.38 -11.60
N ILE A 147 -4.01 -9.42 -12.36
CA ILE A 147 -2.71 -9.44 -13.06
C ILE A 147 -2.49 -8.21 -13.96
N GLY A 148 -3.53 -7.70 -14.63
CA GLY A 148 -3.45 -6.50 -15.48
C GLY A 148 -3.27 -5.19 -14.69
N ARG A 149 -3.65 -5.19 -13.41
CA ARG A 149 -3.54 -4.01 -12.53
C ARG A 149 -2.27 -4.01 -11.66
N ILE A 150 -1.58 -5.16 -11.54
CA ILE A 150 -0.32 -5.27 -10.81
C ILE A 150 0.79 -4.61 -11.62
N SER A 151 1.43 -3.58 -11.06
CA SER A 151 2.53 -2.84 -11.71
C SER A 151 3.88 -3.03 -11.01
N TYR A 152 3.87 -3.53 -9.79
CA TYR A 152 5.05 -3.77 -8.97
C TYR A 152 4.80 -4.95 -8.03
N MET A 153 5.85 -5.67 -7.64
CA MET A 153 5.70 -6.83 -6.76
C MET A 153 6.80 -6.89 -5.70
N HIS A 154 6.39 -7.31 -4.50
CA HIS A 154 7.29 -7.82 -3.48
C HIS A 154 7.04 -9.32 -3.33
N PHE A 155 8.04 -10.13 -3.66
CA PHE A 155 7.97 -11.56 -3.43
C PHE A 155 8.51 -11.89 -2.04
N LYS A 156 7.62 -12.30 -1.17
CA LYS A 156 7.92 -12.76 0.19
C LYS A 156 7.18 -14.06 0.46
N ASP A 157 7.71 -14.81 1.39
CA ASP A 157 7.07 -15.99 1.95
C ASP A 157 6.89 -15.83 3.46
N ILE A 158 5.98 -16.61 4.02
CA ILE A 158 5.76 -16.66 5.47
C ILE A 158 5.79 -18.11 5.95
N ASP A 159 6.37 -18.33 7.12
CA ASP A 159 6.27 -19.60 7.83
C ASP A 159 4.91 -19.65 8.55
N PRO A 160 4.01 -20.59 8.19
CA PRO A 160 2.68 -20.68 8.80
C PRO A 160 2.72 -21.05 10.29
N VAL A 161 3.74 -21.75 10.74
CA VAL A 161 3.90 -22.13 12.15
C VAL A 161 4.31 -20.91 12.97
N VAL A 162 5.30 -20.16 12.49
CA VAL A 162 5.73 -18.90 13.12
C VAL A 162 4.59 -17.88 13.12
N LYS A 163 3.85 -17.74 12.01
CA LYS A 163 2.66 -16.88 11.97
C LYS A 163 1.63 -17.25 13.02
N ALA A 164 1.30 -18.55 13.13
CA ALA A 164 0.31 -19.02 14.11
C ALA A 164 0.77 -18.73 15.56
N ASP A 165 2.05 -18.90 15.85
CA ASP A 165 2.63 -18.59 17.16
C ASP A 165 2.55 -17.08 17.48
N VAL A 166 2.94 -16.22 16.54
CA VAL A 166 2.85 -14.75 16.70
C VAL A 166 1.41 -14.29 16.93
N ILE A 167 0.44 -14.85 16.18
CA ILE A 167 -0.98 -14.49 16.36
C ILE A 167 -1.52 -14.95 17.71
N ALA A 168 -1.06 -16.09 18.23
CA ALA A 168 -1.53 -16.66 19.50
C ALA A 168 -0.88 -16.02 20.73
N ASN A 169 0.39 -15.65 20.63
CA ASN A 169 1.21 -15.26 21.79
C ASN A 169 1.70 -13.80 21.76
N GLY A 170 1.40 -13.07 20.69
CA GLY A 170 1.58 -11.61 20.52
C GLY A 170 2.89 -11.17 20.13
#